data_0099648c487de1d1688f8584b322a094
#
_entry.id   0099648c487de1d1688f8584b322a094
#
_cell.length_a   1.000
_cell.length_b   1.000
_cell.length_c   1.000
_cell.angle_alpha   90.00
_cell.angle_beta   90.00
_cell.angle_gamma   90.00
#
_symmetry.space_group_name_H-M   'P 1'
#
loop_
_entity.id
_entity.type
_entity.pdbx_description
1 polymer ?
#
loop_
_entity_poly.entity_id
_entity_poly.type
_entity_poly.pdbx_seq_one_letter_code
_entity_poly.pdbx_strand_id
1 'polypeptide(L)'
;MKKLMGAAMLAGATIAGVGAANAGEVSGNISLTSDYIFRGVSLSDNGPAIQGGFDVAGDMFYAGVWGSSLSSGMEMDLYAGFTPTTGPVEWDIGAIGYFYPGADDDGAEFDYYELMAAATTSLSEQVSVGASVYWSPENYGDTGDALYLEINGGFAVSDTVSFSAAYGNQSIDDADGPLPGVTAESDYNTWNLGGTFAMHGFEIDLRYHDTDIEAGSDI
;
A
#
# COMPACT_ATOMS: atom_id res chain seq x y z
N MET A 1 6.39 -5.95 -27.94
CA MET A 1 5.20 -5.64 -27.14
C MET A 1 5.66 -5.66 -25.70
N LYS A 2 5.83 -4.49 -25.07
CA LYS A 2 6.20 -4.39 -23.65
C LYS A 2 4.93 -4.66 -22.85
N LYS A 3 4.92 -5.73 -22.04
CA LYS A 3 3.85 -5.95 -21.07
C LYS A 3 3.97 -4.85 -20.01
N LEU A 4 2.97 -3.99 -19.90
CA LEU A 4 2.77 -3.21 -18.69
C LEU A 4 2.39 -4.24 -17.60
N MET A 5 3.30 -4.49 -16.68
CA MET A 5 2.97 -5.21 -15.45
C MET A 5 2.19 -4.24 -14.58
N GLY A 6 0.93 -4.56 -14.34
CA GLY A 6 0.13 -3.86 -13.34
C GLY A 6 0.75 -4.12 -11.98
N ALA A 7 1.37 -3.11 -11.40
CA ALA A 7 1.77 -3.15 -10.01
C ALA A 7 0.53 -2.95 -9.14
N ALA A 8 0.24 -3.88 -8.25
CA ALA A 8 -0.66 -3.62 -7.13
C ALA A 8 -0.05 -2.46 -6.33
N MET A 9 -0.77 -1.35 -6.23
CA MET A 9 -0.30 -0.20 -5.47
C MET A 9 -0.53 -0.49 -3.99
N LEU A 10 0.52 -0.88 -3.29
CA LEU A 10 0.66 -0.52 -1.89
C LEU A 10 0.72 1.02 -1.85
N ALA A 11 -0.10 1.64 -1.02
CA ALA A 11 -0.12 3.09 -0.88
C ALA A 11 1.30 3.61 -0.64
N GLY A 12 1.86 4.28 -1.63
CA GLY A 12 3.16 4.94 -1.55
C GLY A 12 4.37 4.25 -2.17
N ALA A 13 4.32 2.98 -2.57
CA ALA A 13 5.47 2.32 -3.19
C ALA A 13 5.26 2.19 -4.71
N THR A 14 5.88 3.06 -5.50
CA THR A 14 6.02 2.87 -6.94
C THR A 14 7.14 1.86 -7.19
N ILE A 15 6.78 0.61 -7.50
CA ILE A 15 7.75 -0.35 -8.03
C ILE A 15 8.04 0.04 -9.47
N ALA A 16 9.20 0.64 -9.73
CA ALA A 16 9.67 0.91 -11.07
C ALA A 16 9.86 -0.41 -11.81
N GLY A 17 9.22 -0.54 -12.97
CA GLY A 17 9.04 -1.75 -13.74
C GLY A 17 10.30 -2.59 -13.94
N VAL A 18 10.18 -3.84 -13.57
CA VAL A 18 11.20 -4.87 -13.72
C VAL A 18 11.19 -5.43 -15.13
N GLY A 19 12.32 -5.40 -15.79
CA GLY A 19 12.54 -6.06 -17.09
C GLY A 19 12.68 -7.56 -16.92
N ALA A 20 12.30 -8.31 -17.94
CA ALA A 20 12.12 -9.77 -18.00
C ALA A 20 13.24 -10.62 -17.38
N ALA A 21 12.79 -11.59 -16.65
CA ALA A 21 13.43 -12.52 -15.74
C ALA A 21 14.45 -13.50 -16.30
N ASN A 22 15.46 -13.75 -15.46
CA ASN A 22 16.00 -15.09 -15.18
C ASN A 22 16.36 -15.11 -13.69
N ALA A 23 15.83 -16.12 -12.96
CA ALA A 23 16.13 -16.47 -11.59
C ALA A 23 16.48 -15.29 -10.66
N GLY A 24 15.44 -14.61 -10.12
CA GLY A 24 15.59 -13.68 -9.02
C GLY A 24 16.19 -12.33 -9.41
N GLU A 25 15.42 -11.47 -10.08
CA GLU A 25 15.81 -10.09 -10.26
C GLU A 25 15.71 -9.35 -8.93
N VAL A 26 16.79 -8.68 -8.52
CA VAL A 26 16.82 -7.83 -7.34
C VAL A 26 16.65 -6.39 -7.78
N SER A 27 15.70 -5.68 -7.23
CA SER A 27 15.49 -4.24 -7.43
C SER A 27 15.47 -3.50 -6.10
N GLY A 28 15.62 -2.18 -6.17
CA GLY A 28 15.50 -1.32 -5.01
C GLY A 28 14.93 0.03 -5.41
N ASN A 29 14.26 0.68 -4.47
CA ASN A 29 13.68 1.99 -4.66
C ASN A 29 13.96 2.89 -3.46
N ILE A 30 13.85 4.19 -3.69
CA ILE A 30 13.84 5.21 -2.65
C ILE A 30 12.89 6.31 -3.08
N SER A 31 12.10 6.83 -2.16
CA SER A 31 11.19 7.95 -2.39
C SER A 31 11.22 8.97 -1.24
N LEU A 32 10.78 10.17 -1.56
CA LEU A 32 10.51 11.24 -0.61
C LEU A 32 9.06 11.64 -0.80
N THR A 33 8.28 11.60 0.26
CA THR A 33 6.90 12.08 0.25
C THR A 33 6.75 13.29 1.17
N SER A 34 5.83 14.19 0.85
CA SER A 34 5.48 15.32 1.71
C SER A 34 4.66 14.89 2.93
N ASP A 35 4.01 13.73 2.84
CA ASP A 35 3.23 13.11 3.88
C ASP A 35 3.12 11.62 3.59
N TYR A 36 3.28 10.75 4.59
CA TYR A 36 3.04 9.33 4.46
C TYR A 36 1.59 9.02 4.81
N ILE A 37 0.78 8.80 3.78
CA ILE A 37 -0.64 8.46 3.93
C ILE A 37 -0.85 6.96 3.74
N PHE A 38 -1.34 6.27 4.76
CA PHE A 38 -1.75 4.87 4.72
C PHE A 38 -3.28 4.78 4.88
N ARG A 39 -3.99 4.28 3.88
CA ARG A 39 -5.46 4.16 3.87
C ARG A 39 -6.19 5.44 4.32
N GLY A 40 -5.72 6.60 3.85
CA GLY A 40 -6.31 7.90 4.17
C GLY A 40 -5.78 8.58 5.43
N VAL A 41 -4.99 7.87 6.25
CA VAL A 41 -4.45 8.36 7.52
C VAL A 41 -2.98 8.73 7.38
N SER A 42 -2.56 9.89 7.92
CA SER A 42 -1.16 10.30 7.95
C SER A 42 -0.39 9.57 9.04
N LEU A 43 0.65 8.85 8.67
CA LEU A 43 1.58 8.19 9.60
C LEU A 43 2.83 9.03 9.89
N SER A 44 2.98 10.19 9.24
CA SER A 44 4.09 11.12 9.43
C SER A 44 3.69 12.47 10.03
N ASP A 45 2.48 12.55 10.63
CA ASP A 45 1.92 13.76 11.26
C ASP A 45 1.88 14.95 10.28
N ASN A 46 1.42 14.70 9.05
CA ASN A 46 1.39 15.65 7.94
C ASN A 46 2.78 16.22 7.58
N GLY A 47 3.83 15.50 7.94
CA GLY A 47 5.22 15.86 7.69
C GLY A 47 5.90 14.98 6.64
N PRO A 48 7.09 15.38 6.16
CA PRO A 48 7.79 14.61 5.14
C PRO A 48 8.33 13.29 5.66
N ALA A 49 8.26 12.24 4.82
CA ALA A 49 8.85 10.95 5.09
C ALA A 49 9.83 10.51 3.99
N ILE A 50 10.86 9.77 4.39
CA ILE A 50 11.76 9.03 3.51
C ILE A 50 11.36 7.57 3.53
N GLN A 51 11.25 6.98 2.34
CA GLN A 51 10.76 5.61 2.15
C GLN A 51 11.66 4.88 1.17
N GLY A 52 11.71 3.55 1.25
CA GLY A 52 12.45 2.76 0.28
C GLY A 52 12.49 1.29 0.63
N GLY A 53 12.91 0.47 -0.34
CA GLY A 53 12.91 -0.97 -0.17
C GLY A 53 13.75 -1.72 -1.18
N PHE A 54 13.76 -3.04 -0.99
CA PHE A 54 14.39 -3.99 -1.88
C PHE A 54 13.44 -5.14 -2.17
N ASP A 55 13.40 -5.56 -3.43
CA ASP A 55 12.55 -6.64 -3.90
C ASP A 55 13.37 -7.72 -4.58
N VAL A 56 12.94 -8.95 -4.45
CA VAL A 56 13.37 -10.10 -5.24
C VAL A 56 12.15 -10.66 -5.94
N ALA A 57 12.15 -10.70 -7.26
CA ALA A 57 11.04 -11.23 -8.06
C ALA A 57 11.50 -12.38 -8.95
N GLY A 58 10.69 -13.44 -9.01
CA GLY A 58 10.79 -14.53 -9.96
C GLY A 58 9.64 -14.50 -10.96
N ASP A 59 9.39 -15.63 -11.64
CA ASP A 59 8.34 -15.72 -12.67
C ASP A 59 6.92 -15.45 -12.14
N MET A 60 6.63 -15.91 -10.93
CA MET A 60 5.32 -15.78 -10.27
C MET A 60 5.42 -15.46 -8.79
N PHE A 61 6.61 -15.47 -8.20
CA PHE A 61 6.79 -15.24 -6.77
C PHE A 61 7.63 -13.99 -6.56
N TYR A 62 7.30 -13.26 -5.51
CA TYR A 62 8.09 -12.13 -5.05
C TYR A 62 8.24 -12.15 -3.53
N ALA A 63 9.28 -11.49 -3.05
CA ALA A 63 9.44 -11.15 -1.65
C ALA A 63 10.21 -9.82 -1.56
N GLY A 64 9.99 -9.08 -0.51
CA GLY A 64 10.69 -7.80 -0.33
C GLY A 64 10.68 -7.33 1.11
N VAL A 65 11.42 -6.25 1.29
CA VAL A 65 11.44 -5.42 2.48
C VAL A 65 11.27 -3.98 2.07
N TRP A 66 10.43 -3.27 2.79
CA TRP A 66 10.22 -1.85 2.63
C TRP A 66 10.28 -1.16 3.98
N GLY A 67 10.51 0.13 4.03
CA GLY A 67 10.48 0.90 5.25
C GLY A 67 10.21 2.36 5.01
N SER A 68 9.70 3.01 6.04
CA SER A 68 9.39 4.44 6.08
C SER A 68 9.77 5.06 7.42
N SER A 69 10.18 6.31 7.38
CA SER A 69 10.16 7.11 8.58
C SER A 69 8.72 7.51 8.92
N LEU A 70 8.38 7.47 10.21
CA LEU A 70 7.10 7.91 10.77
C LEU A 70 7.26 9.25 11.49
N SER A 71 6.16 9.77 12.04
CA SER A 71 6.19 10.91 12.97
C SER A 71 7.03 10.59 14.23
N SER A 72 6.99 9.32 14.67
CA SER A 72 7.79 8.80 15.77
C SER A 72 8.31 7.40 15.42
N GLY A 73 9.62 7.29 15.15
CA GLY A 73 10.24 6.01 14.82
C GLY A 73 10.24 5.69 13.32
N MET A 74 10.08 4.42 13.02
CA MET A 74 10.08 3.89 11.66
C MET A 74 9.16 2.68 11.54
N GLU A 75 8.67 2.45 10.32
CA GLU A 75 7.98 1.23 9.90
C GLU A 75 8.91 0.40 9.03
N MET A 76 8.85 -0.91 9.20
CA MET A 76 9.53 -1.87 8.34
C MET A 76 8.57 -3.00 7.98
N ASP A 77 8.36 -3.20 6.68
CA ASP A 77 7.48 -4.23 6.16
C ASP A 77 8.27 -5.36 5.54
N LEU A 78 7.87 -6.59 5.84
CA LEU A 78 8.32 -7.78 5.15
C LEU A 78 7.14 -8.40 4.42
N TYR A 79 7.28 -8.62 3.12
CA TYR A 79 6.20 -9.15 2.31
C TYR A 79 6.66 -10.24 1.35
N ALA A 80 5.73 -11.13 1.04
CA ALA A 80 5.91 -12.13 0.01
C ALA A 80 4.56 -12.50 -0.62
N GLY A 81 4.58 -12.89 -1.89
CA GLY A 81 3.38 -13.28 -2.59
C GLY A 81 3.65 -14.00 -3.90
N PHE A 82 2.56 -14.28 -4.60
CA PHE A 82 2.62 -14.84 -5.95
C PHE A 82 1.54 -14.21 -6.84
N THR A 83 1.88 -14.11 -8.13
CA THR A 83 1.10 -13.35 -9.11
C THR A 83 0.65 -14.25 -10.28
N PRO A 84 -0.35 -15.14 -10.07
CA PRO A 84 -0.89 -15.98 -11.14
C PRO A 84 -1.78 -15.17 -12.09
N THR A 85 -1.87 -15.61 -13.34
CA THR A 85 -2.75 -15.00 -14.34
C THR A 85 -3.84 -15.98 -14.77
N THR A 86 -5.09 -15.52 -14.82
CA THR A 86 -6.24 -16.30 -15.30
C THR A 86 -7.00 -15.53 -16.36
N GLY A 87 -6.82 -15.90 -17.62
CA GLY A 87 -7.37 -15.15 -18.75
C GLY A 87 -6.82 -13.72 -18.79
N PRO A 88 -7.69 -12.69 -18.76
CA PRO A 88 -7.23 -11.30 -18.75
C PRO A 88 -6.91 -10.76 -17.33
N VAL A 89 -7.16 -11.55 -16.27
CA VAL A 89 -7.01 -11.13 -14.88
C VAL A 89 -5.64 -11.53 -14.36
N GLU A 90 -4.92 -10.57 -13.84
CA GLU A 90 -3.69 -10.73 -13.05
C GLU A 90 -4.07 -10.71 -11.59
N TRP A 91 -3.64 -11.72 -10.83
CA TRP A 91 -3.88 -11.83 -9.40
C TRP A 91 -2.61 -11.51 -8.64
N ASP A 92 -2.76 -11.00 -7.44
CA ASP A 92 -1.70 -10.90 -6.45
C ASP A 92 -2.22 -11.46 -5.13
N ILE A 93 -1.56 -12.49 -4.61
CA ILE A 93 -1.96 -13.16 -3.37
C ILE A 93 -0.73 -13.26 -2.49
N GLY A 94 -0.78 -12.64 -1.32
CA GLY A 94 0.39 -12.51 -0.47
C GLY A 94 0.09 -12.27 1.00
N ALA A 95 1.17 -12.01 1.73
CA ALA A 95 1.14 -11.60 3.12
C ALA A 95 2.13 -10.47 3.34
N ILE A 96 1.81 -9.58 4.27
CA ILE A 96 2.63 -8.46 4.69
C ILE A 96 2.71 -8.50 6.21
N GLY A 97 3.91 -8.42 6.77
CA GLY A 97 4.14 -8.18 8.19
C GLY A 97 4.65 -6.76 8.36
N TYR A 98 4.00 -6.00 9.20
CA TYR A 98 4.33 -4.64 9.58
C TYR A 98 5.05 -4.65 10.92
N PHE A 99 6.21 -4.04 11.00
CA PHE A 99 7.08 -4.01 12.18
C PHE A 99 7.43 -2.57 12.52
N TYR A 100 7.41 -2.25 13.82
CA TYR A 100 7.70 -0.91 14.35
C TYR A 100 8.91 -0.94 15.29
N PRO A 101 10.16 -1.06 14.76
CA PRO A 101 11.36 -1.22 15.56
C PRO A 101 11.59 -0.06 16.52
N GLY A 102 11.62 -0.35 17.82
CA GLY A 102 11.85 0.62 18.89
C GLY A 102 10.59 1.38 19.33
N ALA A 103 9.42 0.98 18.87
CA ALA A 103 8.17 1.38 19.50
C ALA A 103 8.14 0.84 20.94
N ASP A 104 7.49 1.58 21.83
CA ASP A 104 7.36 1.21 23.24
C ASP A 104 6.01 0.48 23.39
N ASP A 105 6.07 -0.85 23.52
CA ASP A 105 4.90 -1.74 23.57
C ASP A 105 4.26 -1.74 24.98
N ASP A 106 4.16 -0.58 25.64
CA ASP A 106 3.59 -0.43 26.97
C ASP A 106 2.08 -0.77 27.00
N GLY A 107 1.75 -2.03 26.68
CA GLY A 107 0.43 -2.63 26.89
C GLY A 107 -0.38 -2.98 25.65
N ALA A 108 0.17 -2.78 24.44
CA ALA A 108 -0.41 -3.25 23.19
C ALA A 108 0.69 -3.64 22.20
N GLU A 109 0.44 -4.63 21.36
CA GLU A 109 1.35 -5.06 20.29
C GLU A 109 1.16 -4.15 19.06
N PHE A 110 2.24 -3.57 18.55
CA PHE A 110 2.20 -2.74 17.36
C PHE A 110 2.54 -3.51 16.09
N ASP A 111 3.33 -4.57 16.20
CA ASP A 111 3.64 -5.43 15.07
C ASP A 111 2.42 -6.27 14.69
N TYR A 112 2.07 -6.31 13.42
CA TYR A 112 0.94 -7.10 12.95
C TYR A 112 1.18 -7.61 11.52
N TYR A 113 0.26 -8.42 11.00
CA TYR A 113 0.33 -8.91 9.63
C TYR A 113 -1.01 -8.89 8.94
N GLU A 114 -0.96 -8.82 7.63
CA GLU A 114 -2.12 -8.92 6.75
C GLU A 114 -1.95 -10.04 5.73
N LEU A 115 -3.04 -10.73 5.43
CA LEU A 115 -3.20 -11.54 4.23
C LEU A 115 -3.89 -10.71 3.17
N MET A 116 -3.38 -10.75 1.94
CA MET A 116 -3.94 -9.97 0.85
C MET A 116 -4.30 -10.81 -0.38
N ALA A 117 -5.31 -10.37 -1.09
CA ALA A 117 -5.60 -10.80 -2.45
C ALA A 117 -6.07 -9.61 -3.28
N ALA A 118 -5.47 -9.46 -4.47
CA ALA A 118 -5.86 -8.44 -5.43
C ALA A 118 -6.09 -9.05 -6.82
N ALA A 119 -6.93 -8.39 -7.60
CA ALA A 119 -7.19 -8.75 -8.98
C ALA A 119 -7.17 -7.48 -9.84
N THR A 120 -6.42 -7.50 -10.93
CA THR A 120 -6.33 -6.39 -11.88
C THR A 120 -6.58 -6.88 -13.30
N THR A 121 -7.25 -6.08 -14.10
CA THR A 121 -7.43 -6.35 -15.54
C THR A 121 -7.36 -5.06 -16.36
N SER A 122 -6.84 -5.18 -17.57
CA SER A 122 -6.84 -4.10 -18.56
C SER A 122 -8.12 -4.14 -19.39
N LEU A 123 -8.92 -3.08 -19.32
CA LEU A 123 -10.11 -2.90 -20.17
C LEU A 123 -9.73 -2.43 -21.58
N SER A 124 -8.59 -1.74 -21.69
CA SER A 124 -7.98 -1.30 -22.96
C SER A 124 -6.47 -1.11 -22.77
N GLU A 125 -5.75 -0.66 -23.83
CA GLU A 125 -4.33 -0.30 -23.72
C GLU A 125 -4.07 0.85 -22.76
N GLN A 126 -5.07 1.64 -22.46
CA GLN A 126 -4.97 2.85 -21.62
C GLN A 126 -5.67 2.72 -20.27
N VAL A 127 -6.63 1.80 -20.12
CA VAL A 127 -7.49 1.72 -18.93
C VAL A 127 -7.29 0.42 -18.22
N SER A 128 -6.99 0.47 -16.94
CA SER A 128 -6.97 -0.66 -16.01
C SER A 128 -7.96 -0.45 -14.87
N VAL A 129 -8.45 -1.55 -14.31
CA VAL A 129 -9.28 -1.57 -13.10
C VAL A 129 -8.82 -2.69 -12.20
N GLY A 130 -8.97 -2.51 -10.90
CA GLY A 130 -8.58 -3.49 -9.90
C GLY A 130 -9.48 -3.47 -8.68
N ALA A 131 -9.37 -4.54 -7.90
CA ALA A 131 -9.94 -4.64 -6.57
C ALA A 131 -9.00 -5.43 -5.68
N SER A 132 -8.96 -5.11 -4.39
CA SER A 132 -8.15 -5.80 -3.42
C SER A 132 -8.85 -5.96 -2.07
N VAL A 133 -8.40 -6.94 -1.32
CA VAL A 133 -8.80 -7.21 0.05
C VAL A 133 -7.54 -7.46 0.87
N TYR A 134 -7.51 -6.89 2.07
CA TYR A 134 -6.50 -7.10 3.10
C TYR A 134 -7.21 -7.47 4.38
N TRP A 135 -6.74 -8.51 5.04
CA TRP A 135 -7.30 -8.98 6.30
C TRP A 135 -6.20 -9.22 7.32
N SER A 136 -6.36 -8.64 8.50
CA SER A 136 -5.54 -8.90 9.68
C SER A 136 -6.39 -9.58 10.73
N PRO A 137 -5.98 -10.70 11.32
CA PRO A 137 -6.68 -11.32 12.44
C PRO A 137 -6.46 -10.60 13.76
N GLU A 138 -5.40 -9.81 13.86
CA GLU A 138 -5.06 -8.92 14.96
C GLU A 138 -4.33 -7.72 14.36
N ASN A 139 -4.94 -6.56 14.44
CA ASN A 139 -4.45 -5.35 13.82
C ASN A 139 -3.59 -4.53 14.80
N TYR A 140 -2.93 -3.50 14.31
CA TYR A 140 -2.12 -2.56 15.06
C TYR A 140 -2.76 -2.16 16.40
N GLY A 141 -2.00 -2.27 17.50
CA GLY A 141 -2.47 -1.87 18.82
C GLY A 141 -3.48 -2.82 19.47
N ASP A 142 -3.49 -4.11 19.09
CA ASP A 142 -4.43 -5.13 19.59
C ASP A 142 -5.90 -4.73 19.36
N THR A 143 -6.21 -4.16 18.19
CA THR A 143 -7.56 -3.68 17.84
C THR A 143 -8.45 -4.76 17.21
N GLY A 144 -8.06 -6.03 17.30
CA GLY A 144 -8.81 -7.17 16.79
C GLY A 144 -8.76 -7.34 15.28
N ASP A 145 -9.72 -8.04 14.72
CA ASP A 145 -9.80 -8.28 13.27
C ASP A 145 -9.96 -6.97 12.50
N ALA A 146 -9.19 -6.82 11.42
CA ALA A 146 -9.34 -5.70 10.51
C ALA A 146 -9.50 -6.17 9.06
N LEU A 147 -10.37 -5.50 8.31
CA LEU A 147 -10.61 -5.77 6.89
C LEU A 147 -10.56 -4.47 6.10
N TYR A 148 -9.71 -4.44 5.08
CA TYR A 148 -9.70 -3.34 4.10
C TYR A 148 -10.08 -3.86 2.73
N LEU A 149 -11.05 -3.20 2.12
CA LEU A 149 -11.51 -3.46 0.75
C LEU A 149 -11.24 -2.23 -0.12
N GLU A 150 -10.70 -2.43 -1.32
CA GLU A 150 -10.43 -1.33 -2.25
C GLU A 150 -10.87 -1.69 -3.66
N ILE A 151 -11.37 -0.69 -4.37
CA ILE A 151 -11.47 -0.68 -5.83
C ILE A 151 -10.62 0.46 -6.37
N ASN A 152 -9.94 0.22 -7.49
CA ASN A 152 -9.08 1.22 -8.10
C ASN A 152 -9.17 1.21 -9.62
N GLY A 153 -8.68 2.28 -10.23
CA GLY A 153 -8.58 2.40 -11.67
C GLY A 153 -7.45 3.29 -12.10
N GLY A 154 -6.90 2.98 -13.27
CA GLY A 154 -5.81 3.74 -13.89
C GLY A 154 -6.11 4.12 -15.33
N PHE A 155 -5.60 5.29 -15.74
CA PHE A 155 -5.66 5.78 -17.10
C PHE A 155 -4.29 6.28 -17.56
N ALA A 156 -3.67 5.55 -18.49
CA ALA A 156 -2.41 5.95 -19.12
C ALA A 156 -2.66 6.91 -20.27
N VAL A 157 -2.25 8.18 -20.10
CA VAL A 157 -2.32 9.20 -21.16
C VAL A 157 -1.21 8.99 -22.18
N SER A 158 -0.02 8.60 -21.68
CA SER A 158 1.17 8.31 -22.47
C SER A 158 2.09 7.37 -21.71
N ASP A 159 3.25 7.01 -22.29
CA ASP A 159 4.29 6.21 -21.61
C ASP A 159 4.90 6.90 -20.37
N THR A 160 4.63 8.18 -20.17
CA THR A 160 5.22 9.00 -19.10
C THR A 160 4.21 9.72 -18.22
N VAL A 161 2.93 9.66 -18.54
CA VAL A 161 1.86 10.35 -17.80
C VAL A 161 0.70 9.40 -17.59
N SER A 162 0.31 9.21 -16.34
CA SER A 162 -0.87 8.45 -15.97
C SER A 162 -1.66 9.13 -14.86
N PHE A 163 -2.93 8.79 -14.77
CA PHE A 163 -3.81 9.16 -13.65
C PHE A 163 -4.35 7.90 -13.00
N SER A 164 -4.60 7.97 -11.70
CA SER A 164 -5.23 6.87 -10.97
C SER A 164 -6.12 7.39 -9.86
N ALA A 165 -7.10 6.57 -9.49
CA ALA A 165 -7.99 6.82 -8.37
C ALA A 165 -8.27 5.51 -7.65
N ALA A 166 -8.52 5.59 -6.35
CA ALA A 166 -8.96 4.47 -5.53
C ALA A 166 -10.05 4.91 -4.56
N TYR A 167 -10.88 3.97 -4.17
CA TYR A 167 -11.85 4.08 -3.09
C TYR A 167 -11.78 2.82 -2.25
N GLY A 168 -11.61 2.98 -0.95
CA GLY A 168 -11.50 1.89 0.01
C GLY A 168 -12.45 2.05 1.19
N ASN A 169 -12.68 0.93 1.86
CA ASN A 169 -13.39 0.87 3.13
C ASN A 169 -12.53 0.06 4.11
N GLN A 170 -12.23 0.63 5.26
CA GLN A 170 -11.59 -0.01 6.39
C GLN A 170 -12.65 -0.37 7.41
N SER A 171 -12.59 -1.58 7.97
CA SER A 171 -13.37 -2.04 9.11
C SER A 171 -12.43 -2.61 10.16
N ILE A 172 -12.64 -2.29 11.44
CA ILE A 172 -11.85 -2.73 12.59
C ILE A 172 -12.81 -3.15 13.71
N ASP A 173 -12.67 -4.38 14.24
CA ASP A 173 -13.64 -4.97 15.15
C ASP A 173 -13.64 -4.36 16.56
N ASP A 174 -12.46 -4.01 17.09
CA ASP A 174 -12.28 -3.43 18.42
C ASP A 174 -11.49 -2.13 18.37
N ALA A 175 -12.13 -1.11 17.82
CA ALA A 175 -11.51 0.22 17.65
C ALA A 175 -11.17 0.92 18.99
N ASP A 176 -11.75 0.46 20.11
CA ASP A 176 -11.45 0.96 21.46
C ASP A 176 -10.26 0.25 22.12
N GLY A 177 -9.36 -0.42 21.36
CA GLY A 177 -8.23 -1.20 21.83
C GLY A 177 -7.58 -0.78 23.15
N PRO A 178 -6.64 -1.54 23.71
CA PRO A 178 -6.14 -1.34 25.07
C PRO A 178 -5.39 -0.03 25.29
N LEU A 179 -5.09 0.74 24.24
CA LEU A 179 -4.35 2.00 24.35
C LEU A 179 -5.27 3.13 24.81
N PRO A 180 -5.02 3.74 25.99
CA PRO A 180 -5.81 4.89 26.47
C PRO A 180 -5.71 6.08 25.51
N GLY A 181 -6.84 6.53 24.98
CA GLY A 181 -6.93 7.73 24.13
C GLY A 181 -6.81 7.46 22.63
N VAL A 182 -6.62 6.22 22.21
CA VAL A 182 -6.77 5.81 20.82
C VAL A 182 -8.20 5.34 20.60
N THR A 183 -9.06 6.21 20.12
CA THR A 183 -10.37 5.83 19.59
C THR A 183 -10.21 5.78 18.07
N ALA A 184 -9.87 4.60 17.53
CA ALA A 184 -9.92 4.42 16.10
C ALA A 184 -11.39 4.42 15.65
N GLU A 185 -11.69 5.02 14.52
CA GLU A 185 -12.98 4.82 13.87
C GLU A 185 -13.07 3.36 13.43
N SER A 186 -14.08 2.62 13.88
CA SER A 186 -14.26 1.20 13.58
C SER A 186 -14.41 0.94 12.08
N ASP A 187 -15.12 1.84 11.40
CA ASP A 187 -15.40 1.76 9.96
C ASP A 187 -15.25 3.15 9.35
N TYR A 188 -14.41 3.26 8.34
CA TYR A 188 -14.30 4.49 7.56
C TYR A 188 -14.03 4.22 6.09
N ASN A 189 -14.31 5.22 5.27
CA ASN A 189 -14.01 5.20 3.85
C ASN A 189 -12.84 6.12 3.53
N THR A 190 -12.05 5.73 2.56
CA THR A 190 -10.94 6.53 2.05
C THR A 190 -11.00 6.62 0.54
N TRP A 191 -10.51 7.71 -0.02
CA TRP A 191 -10.37 7.87 -1.46
C TRP A 191 -9.15 8.69 -1.82
N ASN A 192 -8.63 8.42 -2.98
CA ASN A 192 -7.55 9.22 -3.53
C ASN A 192 -7.69 9.39 -5.04
N LEU A 193 -7.08 10.45 -5.54
CA LEU A 193 -6.96 10.76 -6.96
C LEU A 193 -5.60 11.40 -7.21
N GLY A 194 -4.84 10.89 -8.16
CA GLY A 194 -3.52 11.43 -8.45
C GLY A 194 -3.08 11.27 -9.89
N GLY A 195 -1.96 11.92 -10.17
CA GLY A 195 -1.25 11.83 -11.45
C GLY A 195 0.23 11.57 -11.24
N THR A 196 0.76 10.60 -11.99
CA THR A 196 2.16 10.19 -11.98
C THR A 196 2.85 10.64 -13.26
N PHE A 197 4.04 11.20 -13.12
CA PHE A 197 4.88 11.73 -14.21
C PHE A 197 6.25 11.07 -14.16
N ALA A 198 6.55 10.21 -15.13
CA ALA A 198 7.85 9.55 -15.26
C ALA A 198 8.81 10.40 -16.12
N MET A 199 10.00 10.72 -15.62
CA MET A 199 10.99 11.51 -16.30
C MET A 199 12.42 11.07 -15.94
N HIS A 200 13.19 10.59 -16.96
CA HIS A 200 14.62 10.26 -16.81
C HIS A 200 14.96 9.32 -15.62
N GLY A 201 14.11 8.35 -15.33
CA GLY A 201 14.31 7.40 -14.23
C GLY A 201 13.77 7.87 -12.87
N PHE A 202 13.14 9.04 -12.83
CA PHE A 202 12.39 9.52 -11.67
C PHE A 202 10.89 9.45 -11.95
N GLU A 203 10.12 9.25 -10.91
CA GLU A 203 8.67 9.40 -10.92
C GLU A 203 8.27 10.49 -9.92
N ILE A 204 7.32 11.33 -10.33
CA ILE A 204 6.70 12.35 -9.49
C ILE A 204 5.22 12.02 -9.45
N ASP A 205 4.70 11.72 -8.27
CA ASP A 205 3.26 11.54 -8.03
C ASP A 205 2.70 12.74 -7.27
N LEU A 206 1.62 13.30 -7.80
CA LEU A 206 0.85 14.36 -7.17
C LEU A 206 -0.55 13.81 -6.89
N ARG A 207 -0.88 13.61 -5.60
CA ARG A 207 -2.06 12.89 -5.19
C ARG A 207 -2.82 13.62 -4.08
N TYR A 208 -4.13 13.69 -4.24
CA TYR A 208 -5.07 14.09 -3.21
C TYR A 208 -5.57 12.84 -2.51
N HIS A 209 -5.55 12.86 -1.17
CA HIS A 209 -6.13 11.84 -0.31
C HIS A 209 -7.18 12.47 0.58
N ASP A 210 -8.20 11.69 0.94
CA ASP A 210 -9.22 12.10 1.89
C ASP A 210 -9.91 10.87 2.50
N THR A 211 -10.64 11.10 3.59
CA THR A 211 -11.38 10.09 4.33
C THR A 211 -12.62 10.71 4.94
N ASP A 212 -13.59 9.91 5.36
CA ASP A 212 -14.79 10.36 6.09
C ASP A 212 -14.63 10.26 7.62
N ILE A 213 -13.43 10.04 8.11
CA ILE A 213 -13.12 10.12 9.55
C ILE A 213 -13.46 11.53 10.05
N GLU A 214 -14.27 11.62 11.12
CA GLU A 214 -14.67 12.91 11.69
C GLU A 214 -13.46 13.65 12.27
N ALA A 215 -13.34 14.95 11.92
CA ALA A 215 -12.28 15.81 12.44
C ALA A 215 -12.40 15.96 13.97
N GLY A 216 -11.43 15.41 14.69
CA GLY A 216 -11.39 15.42 16.17
C GLY A 216 -11.47 14.03 16.80
N SER A 217 -11.64 12.95 16.01
CA SER A 217 -11.23 11.61 16.40
C SER A 217 -9.70 11.58 16.26
N ASP A 218 -9.00 11.65 17.38
CA ASP A 218 -7.55 11.46 17.43
C ASP A 218 -7.26 10.01 17.05
N ILE A 219 -6.60 9.80 15.91
CA ILE A 219 -6.10 8.50 15.44
C ILE A 219 -4.67 8.33 15.96
#